data_386a058bf4a97eeb94416b18190db9f8
#
_entry.id   386a058bf4a97eeb94416b18190db9f8
#
_cell.length_a   1.000
_cell.length_b   1.000
_cell.length_c   1.000
_cell.angle_alpha   90.00
_cell.angle_beta   90.00
_cell.angle_gamma   90.00
#
_symmetry.space_group_name_H-M   'P 1'
#
loop_
_entity.id
_entity.type
_entity.pdbx_description
1 polymer ?
#
loop_
_entity_poly.entity_id
_entity_poly.type
_entity_poly.pdbx_seq_one_letter_code
_entity_poly.pdbx_strand_id
1 'polypeptide(L)'
;MDSIRNLPEEQPVLRNYSEELAKIIRSGISPRALKDRLSDYHQRDIAEVLEELTPAERKKLYGILDSDELSGVFEFVDHPYVYIDELNIRKKVDILSCMDPDKAIACLREMPREQREMLIDLMDEGSRRDIAMVDAFDEDEVGSIMTTNYIVIQRGSTIKGAMADLISQAAENDNISTIYVTEKDAYYGAI
;
A
#
# COMPACT_ATOMS: atom_id res chain seq x y z
N MET A 1 48.93 -26.89 -12.66
CA MET A 1 48.55 -26.69 -11.23
C MET A 1 48.19 -25.23 -11.09
N ASP A 2 46.95 -24.90 -11.42
CA ASP A 2 46.46 -23.51 -11.40
C ASP A 2 45.68 -23.28 -10.11
N SER A 3 46.24 -22.39 -9.33
CA SER A 3 45.60 -21.91 -8.10
C SER A 3 44.45 -21.01 -8.47
N ILE A 4 43.22 -21.50 -8.40
CA ILE A 4 42.00 -20.69 -8.46
C ILE A 4 42.00 -19.83 -7.18
N ARG A 5 42.30 -18.55 -7.35
CA ARG A 5 42.11 -17.53 -6.32
C ARG A 5 40.62 -17.40 -6.04
N ASN A 6 40.19 -17.89 -4.87
CA ASN A 6 38.90 -17.54 -4.29
C ASN A 6 38.93 -16.03 -4.03
N LEU A 7 38.26 -15.25 -4.88
CA LEU A 7 37.83 -13.92 -4.55
C LEU A 7 36.75 -14.04 -3.47
N PRO A 8 36.80 -13.30 -2.36
CA PRO A 8 35.69 -13.27 -1.43
C PRO A 8 34.48 -12.72 -2.17
N GLU A 9 33.37 -13.48 -2.16
CA GLU A 9 32.06 -12.96 -2.56
C GLU A 9 31.75 -11.80 -1.62
N GLU A 10 31.88 -10.57 -2.09
CA GLU A 10 31.33 -9.41 -1.42
C GLU A 10 29.81 -9.59 -1.37
N GLN A 11 29.30 -10.01 -0.22
CA GLN A 11 27.87 -9.96 0.06
C GLN A 11 27.42 -8.52 -0.17
N PRO A 12 26.36 -8.29 -0.97
CA PRO A 12 25.83 -6.95 -1.15
C PRO A 12 25.51 -6.39 0.24
N VAL A 13 26.21 -5.35 0.65
CA VAL A 13 25.87 -4.59 1.85
C VAL A 13 24.49 -4.03 1.61
N LEU A 14 23.48 -4.63 2.22
CA LEU A 14 22.13 -4.09 2.25
C LEU A 14 22.24 -2.67 2.85
N ARG A 15 22.09 -1.66 2.00
CA ARG A 15 22.09 -0.27 2.46
C ARG A 15 20.92 -0.10 3.41
N ASN A 16 21.21 0.23 4.65
CA ASN A 16 20.17 0.65 5.59
C ASN A 16 19.79 2.09 5.27
N TYR A 17 18.68 2.26 4.56
CA TYR A 17 18.16 3.57 4.19
C TYR A 17 17.51 4.31 5.37
N SER A 18 17.18 3.63 6.47
CA SER A 18 16.48 4.23 7.62
C SER A 18 17.26 5.40 8.22
N GLU A 19 18.58 5.27 8.44
CA GLU A 19 19.39 6.39 8.95
C GLU A 19 19.46 7.57 7.99
N GLU A 20 19.53 7.30 6.69
CA GLU A 20 19.56 8.33 5.66
C GLU A 20 18.23 9.07 5.59
N LEU A 21 17.12 8.32 5.55
CA LEU A 21 15.76 8.86 5.56
C LEU A 21 15.48 9.66 6.83
N ALA A 22 15.86 9.17 8.00
CA ALA A 22 15.71 9.90 9.25
C ALA A 22 16.46 11.25 9.21
N LYS A 23 17.69 11.30 8.67
CA LYS A 23 18.44 12.54 8.49
C LYS A 23 17.75 13.50 7.52
N ILE A 24 17.20 12.98 6.41
CA ILE A 24 16.47 13.78 5.43
C ILE A 24 15.21 14.39 6.06
N ILE A 25 14.43 13.61 6.81
CA ILE A 25 13.18 14.05 7.47
C ILE A 25 13.49 15.10 8.56
N ARG A 26 14.59 14.92 9.31
CA ARG A 26 15.07 15.86 10.33
C ARG A 26 15.68 17.12 9.75
N SER A 27 16.07 17.08 8.49
CA SER A 27 16.66 18.26 7.83
C SER A 27 15.64 19.41 7.74
N GLY A 28 16.14 20.65 7.83
CA GLY A 28 15.31 21.86 7.73
C GLY A 28 14.91 22.25 6.31
N ILE A 29 14.92 21.33 5.35
CA ILE A 29 14.54 21.58 3.95
C ILE A 29 13.03 21.87 3.82
N SER A 30 12.64 22.54 2.73
CA SER A 30 11.25 22.86 2.48
C SER A 30 10.40 21.60 2.30
N PRO A 31 9.09 21.64 2.59
CA PRO A 31 8.18 20.49 2.39
C PRO A 31 8.24 19.91 0.98
N ARG A 32 8.30 20.78 -0.04
CA ARG A 32 8.41 20.37 -1.44
C ARG A 32 9.72 19.61 -1.71
N ALA A 33 10.85 20.15 -1.26
CA ALA A 33 12.15 19.50 -1.43
C ALA A 33 12.23 18.18 -0.65
N LEU A 34 11.52 18.07 0.49
CA LEU A 34 11.42 16.82 1.22
C LEU A 34 10.58 15.79 0.45
N LYS A 35 9.44 16.17 -0.09
CA LYS A 35 8.62 15.29 -0.93
C LYS A 35 9.41 14.80 -2.14
N ASP A 36 10.09 15.70 -2.85
CA ASP A 36 10.91 15.36 -4.02
C ASP A 36 12.04 14.36 -3.66
N ARG A 37 12.60 14.44 -2.44
CA ARG A 37 13.61 13.48 -1.99
C ARG A 37 13.02 12.14 -1.55
N LEU A 38 11.83 12.15 -0.94
CA LEU A 38 11.16 10.93 -0.50
C LEU A 38 10.70 10.08 -1.68
N SER A 39 10.39 10.70 -2.83
CA SER A 39 10.00 9.98 -4.05
C SER A 39 11.11 9.12 -4.67
N ASP A 40 12.37 9.29 -4.23
CA ASP A 40 13.49 8.44 -4.64
C ASP A 40 13.56 7.11 -3.84
N TYR A 41 12.74 6.96 -2.79
CA TYR A 41 12.74 5.79 -1.91
C TYR A 41 11.45 4.98 -2.08
N HIS A 42 11.56 3.67 -1.90
CA HIS A 42 10.38 2.80 -1.89
C HIS A 42 9.55 3.04 -0.62
N GLN A 43 8.24 2.86 -0.70
CA GLN A 43 7.31 2.99 0.44
C GLN A 43 7.73 2.13 1.63
N ARG A 44 8.28 0.95 1.38
CA ARG A 44 8.83 0.07 2.40
C ARG A 44 9.99 0.71 3.17
N ASP A 45 10.90 1.41 2.48
CA ASP A 45 12.02 2.08 3.15
C ASP A 45 11.51 3.20 4.07
N ILE A 46 10.44 3.90 3.63
CA ILE A 46 9.77 4.92 4.43
C ILE A 46 9.03 4.31 5.63
N ALA A 47 8.42 3.13 5.47
CA ALA A 47 7.77 2.40 6.56
C ALA A 47 8.77 2.01 7.66
N GLU A 48 9.93 1.47 7.27
CA GLU A 48 10.99 1.06 8.21
C GLU A 48 11.50 2.22 9.08
N VAL A 49 11.53 3.45 8.55
CA VAL A 49 12.00 4.60 9.33
C VAL A 49 10.96 5.14 10.32
N LEU A 50 9.67 4.81 10.17
CA LEU A 50 8.62 5.35 11.06
C LEU A 50 8.86 5.03 12.54
N GLU A 51 9.42 3.86 12.85
CA GLU A 51 9.73 3.46 14.22
C GLU A 51 10.84 4.30 14.85
N GLU A 52 11.78 4.81 14.04
CA GLU A 52 12.89 5.64 14.48
C GLU A 52 12.51 7.12 14.66
N LEU A 53 11.34 7.52 14.14
CA LEU A 53 10.87 8.89 14.17
C LEU A 53 10.07 9.19 15.44
N THR A 54 10.30 10.39 15.98
CA THR A 54 9.42 10.93 17.03
C THR A 54 8.02 11.26 16.47
N PRO A 55 6.97 11.31 17.30
CA PRO A 55 5.63 11.70 16.84
C PRO A 55 5.58 13.04 16.11
N ALA A 56 6.44 14.00 16.50
CA ALA A 56 6.53 15.29 15.83
C ALA A 56 7.14 15.19 14.41
N GLU A 57 8.13 14.32 14.23
CA GLU A 57 8.76 14.04 12.93
C GLU A 57 7.79 13.28 12.02
N ARG A 58 7.08 12.28 12.56
CA ARG A 58 6.01 11.56 11.82
C ARG A 58 4.90 12.51 11.39
N LYS A 59 4.45 13.41 12.27
CA LYS A 59 3.42 14.41 11.92
C LYS A 59 3.85 15.33 10.77
N LYS A 60 5.15 15.68 10.71
CA LYS A 60 5.71 16.43 9.57
C LYS A 60 5.63 15.61 8.29
N LEU A 61 6.01 14.32 8.35
CA LEU A 61 5.93 13.39 7.23
C LEU A 61 4.49 13.24 6.73
N TYR A 62 3.55 13.01 7.64
CA TYR A 62 2.11 12.89 7.32
C TYR A 62 1.50 14.16 6.70
N GLY A 63 2.11 15.32 6.93
CA GLY A 63 1.69 16.59 6.31
C GLY A 63 2.23 16.77 4.89
N ILE A 64 3.23 16.00 4.49
CA ILE A 64 3.91 16.11 3.19
C ILE A 64 3.40 15.05 2.21
N LEU A 65 3.21 13.83 2.69
CA LEU A 65 2.66 12.72 1.90
C LEU A 65 1.14 12.83 1.83
N ASP A 66 0.59 12.57 0.66
CA ASP A 66 -0.87 12.46 0.49
C ASP A 66 -1.41 11.13 1.04
N SER A 67 -2.71 10.90 0.92
CA SER A 67 -3.34 9.73 1.52
C SER A 67 -2.99 8.44 0.79
N ASP A 68 -2.81 8.50 -0.51
CA ASP A 68 -2.41 7.38 -1.36
C ASP A 68 -0.96 6.96 -1.06
N GLU A 69 -0.04 7.93 -1.02
CA GLU A 69 1.36 7.67 -0.64
C GLU A 69 1.49 7.09 0.78
N LEU A 70 0.67 7.57 1.73
CA LEU A 70 0.67 7.06 3.10
C LEU A 70 0.02 5.69 3.23
N SER A 71 -1.03 5.39 2.45
CA SER A 71 -1.62 4.06 2.44
C SER A 71 -0.58 3.01 2.06
N GLY A 72 0.13 3.25 0.96
CA GLY A 72 1.20 2.36 0.51
C GLY A 72 2.35 2.23 1.52
N VAL A 73 2.70 3.28 2.28
CA VAL A 73 3.68 3.18 3.37
C VAL A 73 3.15 2.30 4.51
N PHE A 74 1.90 2.51 4.92
CA PHE A 74 1.31 1.78 6.06
C PHE A 74 1.04 0.31 5.75
N GLU A 75 0.92 -0.10 4.49
CA GLU A 75 0.81 -1.50 4.09
C GLU A 75 2.08 -2.33 4.37
N PHE A 76 3.23 -1.66 4.55
CA PHE A 76 4.50 -2.29 4.92
C PHE A 76 4.79 -2.24 6.43
N VAL A 77 3.85 -1.77 7.24
CA VAL A 77 3.99 -1.67 8.71
C VAL A 77 3.24 -2.82 9.38
N ASP A 78 3.87 -3.50 10.34
CA ASP A 78 3.24 -4.64 11.04
C ASP A 78 1.99 -4.25 11.83
N HIS A 79 1.99 -3.06 12.46
CA HIS A 79 0.88 -2.54 13.26
C HIS A 79 0.50 -1.12 12.83
N PRO A 80 -0.13 -0.95 11.64
CA PRO A 80 -0.41 0.38 11.07
C PRO A 80 -1.34 1.22 11.94
N TYR A 81 -2.21 0.59 12.72
CA TYR A 81 -3.13 1.30 13.64
C TYR A 81 -2.41 2.30 14.55
N VAL A 82 -1.21 1.96 15.07
CA VAL A 82 -0.44 2.82 15.98
C VAL A 82 -0.13 4.18 15.33
N TYR A 83 0.18 4.20 14.05
CA TYR A 83 0.51 5.41 13.28
C TYR A 83 -0.74 6.10 12.73
N ILE A 84 -1.72 5.34 12.28
CA ILE A 84 -3.00 5.85 11.79
C ILE A 84 -3.73 6.57 12.92
N ASP A 85 -3.60 6.11 14.17
CA ASP A 85 -4.26 6.74 15.31
C ASP A 85 -3.70 8.14 15.63
N GLU A 86 -2.50 8.48 15.21
CA GLU A 86 -1.92 9.82 15.31
C GLU A 86 -2.59 10.85 14.36
N LEU A 87 -3.42 10.42 13.41
CA LEU A 87 -4.02 11.24 12.37
C LEU A 87 -5.42 11.74 12.76
N ASN A 88 -5.85 12.82 12.10
CA ASN A 88 -7.26 13.27 12.22
C ASN A 88 -8.18 12.30 11.47
N ILE A 89 -9.46 12.30 11.84
CA ILE A 89 -10.45 11.33 11.36
C ILE A 89 -10.59 11.31 9.83
N ARG A 90 -10.56 12.48 9.19
CA ARG A 90 -10.68 12.57 7.73
C ARG A 90 -9.51 11.86 7.04
N LYS A 91 -8.29 12.14 7.49
CA LYS A 91 -7.10 11.52 6.91
C LYS A 91 -7.04 10.01 7.20
N LYS A 92 -7.55 9.54 8.37
CA LYS A 92 -7.71 8.12 8.66
C LYS A 92 -8.61 7.44 7.61
N VAL A 93 -9.79 8.04 7.35
CA VAL A 93 -10.74 7.53 6.35
C VAL A 93 -10.12 7.51 4.97
N ASP A 94 -9.51 8.61 4.54
CA ASP A 94 -8.90 8.73 3.21
C ASP A 94 -7.80 7.67 3.01
N ILE A 95 -6.94 7.44 4.00
CA ILE A 95 -5.86 6.44 3.92
C ILE A 95 -6.43 5.02 3.86
N LEU A 96 -7.34 4.68 4.79
CA LEU A 96 -7.94 3.34 4.82
C LEU A 96 -8.75 3.02 3.56
N SER A 97 -9.31 4.05 2.90
CA SER A 97 -10.00 3.90 1.61
C SER A 97 -9.04 3.71 0.42
N CYS A 98 -7.77 4.13 0.56
CA CYS A 98 -6.73 3.92 -0.46
C CYS A 98 -5.96 2.60 -0.27
N MET A 99 -6.01 2.00 0.92
CA MET A 99 -5.32 0.72 1.20
C MET A 99 -5.98 -0.45 0.47
N ASP A 100 -5.20 -1.48 0.19
CA ASP A 100 -5.75 -2.77 -0.23
C ASP A 100 -6.74 -3.27 0.82
N PRO A 101 -7.92 -3.81 0.44
CA PRO A 101 -8.99 -4.18 1.37
C PRO A 101 -8.57 -5.16 2.47
N ASP A 102 -7.68 -6.13 2.18
CA ASP A 102 -7.14 -7.07 3.15
C ASP A 102 -6.27 -6.35 4.20
N LYS A 103 -5.49 -5.35 3.80
CA LYS A 103 -4.67 -4.52 4.68
C LYS A 103 -5.52 -3.56 5.51
N ALA A 104 -6.50 -2.94 4.85
CA ALA A 104 -7.44 -2.04 5.53
C ALA A 104 -8.22 -2.76 6.62
N ILE A 105 -8.76 -3.97 6.34
CA ILE A 105 -9.51 -4.75 7.33
C ILE A 105 -8.61 -5.26 8.46
N ALA A 106 -7.39 -5.70 8.16
CA ALA A 106 -6.43 -6.09 9.19
C ALA A 106 -6.15 -4.93 10.16
N CYS A 107 -5.92 -3.72 9.63
CA CYS A 107 -5.75 -2.52 10.45
C CYS A 107 -7.02 -2.16 11.25
N LEU A 108 -8.20 -2.23 10.64
CA LEU A 108 -9.48 -1.95 11.29
C LEU A 108 -9.78 -2.94 12.42
N ARG A 109 -9.36 -4.19 12.31
CA ARG A 109 -9.53 -5.22 13.37
C ARG A 109 -8.69 -4.93 14.61
N GLU A 110 -7.57 -4.22 14.49
CA GLU A 110 -6.77 -3.76 15.63
C GLU A 110 -7.45 -2.61 16.41
N MET A 111 -8.44 -1.93 15.82
CA MET A 111 -9.09 -0.77 16.41
C MET A 111 -10.22 -1.15 17.36
N PRO A 112 -10.52 -0.29 18.38
CA PRO A 112 -11.75 -0.41 19.16
C PRO A 112 -12.99 -0.44 18.23
N ARG A 113 -13.97 -1.30 18.56
CA ARG A 113 -15.16 -1.53 17.72
C ARG A 113 -15.88 -0.23 17.32
N GLU A 114 -16.10 0.66 18.27
CA GLU A 114 -16.81 1.92 18.02
C GLU A 114 -16.07 2.81 17.01
N GLN A 115 -14.72 2.86 17.11
CA GLN A 115 -13.89 3.63 16.19
C GLN A 115 -13.91 3.00 14.79
N ARG A 116 -13.82 1.68 14.69
CA ARG A 116 -13.89 0.94 13.43
C ARG A 116 -15.22 1.19 12.71
N GLU A 117 -16.34 1.01 13.39
CA GLU A 117 -17.67 1.23 12.83
C GLU A 117 -17.82 2.67 12.32
N MET A 118 -17.38 3.65 13.11
CA MET A 118 -17.41 5.06 12.72
C MET A 118 -16.56 5.36 11.47
N LEU A 119 -15.35 4.79 11.37
CA LEU A 119 -14.48 5.00 10.21
C LEU A 119 -15.08 4.38 8.94
N ILE A 120 -15.62 3.16 9.03
CA ILE A 120 -16.31 2.49 7.92
C ILE A 120 -17.52 3.29 7.45
N ASP A 121 -18.32 3.84 8.37
CA ASP A 121 -19.49 4.66 8.03
C ASP A 121 -19.12 5.95 7.28
N LEU A 122 -17.92 6.48 7.51
CA LEU A 122 -17.42 7.70 6.86
C LEU A 122 -16.77 7.46 5.50
N MET A 123 -16.47 6.20 5.14
CA MET A 123 -15.91 5.85 3.83
C MET A 123 -16.96 5.99 2.71
N ASP A 124 -16.49 6.10 1.47
CA ASP A 124 -17.36 6.03 0.30
C ASP A 124 -17.96 4.62 0.11
N GLU A 125 -18.96 4.50 -0.75
CA GLU A 125 -19.69 3.26 -0.96
C GLU A 125 -18.82 2.15 -1.57
N GLY A 126 -17.85 2.51 -2.43
CA GLY A 126 -16.92 1.57 -3.06
C GLY A 126 -16.02 0.92 -2.02
N SER A 127 -15.27 1.74 -1.26
CA SER A 127 -14.37 1.28 -0.20
C SER A 127 -15.10 0.45 0.86
N ARG A 128 -16.31 0.87 1.26
CA ARG A 128 -17.13 0.07 2.20
C ARG A 128 -17.50 -1.30 1.65
N ARG A 129 -17.82 -1.41 0.35
CA ARG A 129 -18.18 -2.67 -0.29
C ARG A 129 -16.97 -3.61 -0.34
N ASP A 130 -15.81 -3.09 -0.70
CA ASP A 130 -14.58 -3.88 -0.82
C ASP A 130 -14.13 -4.40 0.55
N ILE A 131 -14.15 -3.56 1.58
CA ILE A 131 -13.89 -3.96 2.96
C ILE A 131 -14.90 -5.00 3.43
N ALA A 132 -16.20 -4.81 3.19
CA ALA A 132 -17.23 -5.77 3.59
C ALA A 132 -17.07 -7.13 2.89
N MET A 133 -16.58 -7.14 1.65
CA MET A 133 -16.32 -8.38 0.91
C MET A 133 -15.21 -9.21 1.57
N VAL A 134 -14.14 -8.57 2.05
CA VAL A 134 -13.03 -9.26 2.74
C VAL A 134 -13.39 -9.57 4.20
N ASP A 135 -14.09 -8.67 4.90
CA ASP A 135 -14.53 -8.86 6.30
C ASP A 135 -15.57 -10.00 6.48
N ALA A 136 -16.17 -10.45 5.38
CA ALA A 136 -17.07 -11.62 5.39
C ALA A 136 -16.34 -12.94 5.66
N PHE A 137 -15.01 -12.96 5.61
CA PHE A 137 -14.19 -14.14 5.84
C PHE A 137 -13.46 -14.07 7.19
N ASP A 138 -13.30 -15.22 7.85
CA ASP A 138 -12.47 -15.34 9.03
C ASP A 138 -10.97 -15.24 8.67
N GLU A 139 -10.11 -14.88 9.63
CA GLU A 139 -8.69 -14.62 9.38
C GLU A 139 -7.90 -15.85 8.86
N ASP A 140 -8.39 -17.07 9.13
CA ASP A 140 -7.83 -18.34 8.66
C ASP A 140 -8.39 -18.79 7.29
N GLU A 141 -9.34 -18.05 6.73
CA GLU A 141 -9.89 -18.32 5.41
C GLU A 141 -9.13 -17.57 4.30
N VAL A 142 -8.97 -18.21 3.14
CA VAL A 142 -8.28 -17.62 1.98
C VAL A 142 -8.92 -16.29 1.52
N GLY A 143 -10.23 -16.14 1.67
CA GLY A 143 -10.95 -14.92 1.34
C GLY A 143 -10.52 -13.70 2.16
N SER A 144 -9.96 -13.90 3.37
CA SER A 144 -9.50 -12.80 4.23
C SER A 144 -8.24 -12.08 3.71
N ILE A 145 -7.50 -12.70 2.79
CA ILE A 145 -6.31 -12.16 2.12
C ILE A 145 -6.56 -11.86 0.64
N MET A 146 -7.83 -11.76 0.25
CA MET A 146 -8.24 -11.45 -1.11
C MET A 146 -8.05 -9.95 -1.40
N THR A 147 -7.52 -9.63 -2.58
CA THR A 147 -7.45 -8.26 -3.09
C THR A 147 -8.51 -8.00 -4.15
N THR A 148 -8.99 -6.78 -4.25
CA THR A 148 -9.79 -6.26 -5.36
C THR A 148 -8.93 -5.52 -6.40
N ASN A 149 -7.64 -5.35 -6.13
CA ASN A 149 -6.67 -4.66 -6.96
C ASN A 149 -6.17 -5.58 -8.10
N TYR A 150 -6.99 -5.76 -9.13
CA TYR A 150 -6.66 -6.55 -10.30
C TYR A 150 -7.40 -6.07 -11.56
N ILE A 151 -6.83 -6.38 -12.72
CA ILE A 151 -7.38 -6.00 -14.02
C ILE A 151 -8.11 -7.17 -14.67
N VAL A 152 -9.32 -6.89 -15.16
CA VAL A 152 -10.18 -7.87 -15.84
C VAL A 152 -10.49 -7.43 -17.26
N ILE A 153 -10.36 -8.36 -18.22
CA ILE A 153 -10.84 -8.18 -19.59
C ILE A 153 -11.82 -9.30 -19.98
N GLN A 154 -12.75 -8.97 -20.85
CA GLN A 154 -13.71 -9.96 -21.35
C GLN A 154 -13.10 -10.82 -22.46
N ARG A 155 -13.34 -12.13 -22.42
CA ARG A 155 -12.97 -13.05 -23.49
C ARG A 155 -13.57 -12.61 -24.83
N GLY A 156 -12.74 -12.63 -25.87
CA GLY A 156 -13.17 -12.22 -27.21
C GLY A 156 -13.10 -10.72 -27.47
N SER A 157 -12.65 -9.91 -26.50
CA SER A 157 -12.30 -8.51 -26.76
C SER A 157 -11.21 -8.41 -27.82
N THR A 158 -11.30 -7.40 -28.67
CA THR A 158 -10.19 -7.06 -29.58
C THR A 158 -9.02 -6.52 -28.77
N ILE A 159 -7.79 -6.60 -29.30
CA ILE A 159 -6.59 -6.05 -28.66
C ILE A 159 -6.81 -4.57 -28.30
N LYS A 160 -7.42 -3.80 -29.20
CA LYS A 160 -7.73 -2.38 -28.95
C LYS A 160 -8.73 -2.20 -27.81
N GLY A 161 -9.75 -3.05 -27.72
CA GLY A 161 -10.74 -3.05 -26.63
C GLY A 161 -10.08 -3.40 -25.30
N ALA A 162 -9.33 -4.51 -25.26
CA ALA A 162 -8.60 -4.94 -24.07
C ALA A 162 -7.61 -3.87 -23.55
N MET A 163 -6.92 -3.16 -24.47
CA MET A 163 -6.04 -2.04 -24.09
C MET A 163 -6.82 -0.85 -23.52
N ALA A 164 -8.00 -0.56 -24.05
CA ALA A 164 -8.85 0.50 -23.50
C ALA A 164 -9.37 0.14 -22.09
N ASP A 165 -9.80 -1.10 -21.90
CA ASP A 165 -10.24 -1.62 -20.60
C ASP A 165 -9.08 -1.59 -19.58
N LEU A 166 -7.88 -2.01 -19.98
CA LEU A 166 -6.68 -1.97 -19.16
C LEU A 166 -6.35 -0.52 -18.73
N ILE A 167 -6.30 0.42 -19.66
CA ILE A 167 -6.00 1.83 -19.36
C ILE A 167 -7.03 2.43 -18.40
N SER A 168 -8.31 2.08 -18.60
CA SER A 168 -9.38 2.56 -17.72
C SER A 168 -9.24 2.04 -16.30
N GLN A 169 -8.92 0.75 -16.14
CA GLN A 169 -8.80 0.11 -14.84
C GLN A 169 -7.45 0.43 -14.15
N ALA A 170 -6.39 0.64 -14.91
CA ALA A 170 -5.06 0.99 -14.38
C ALA A 170 -5.01 2.36 -13.67
N ALA A 171 -6.06 3.17 -13.80
CA ALA A 171 -6.18 4.41 -13.02
C ALA A 171 -6.55 4.15 -11.55
N GLU A 172 -7.14 2.98 -11.25
CA GLU A 172 -7.63 2.59 -9.92
C GLU A 172 -6.93 1.33 -9.39
N ASN A 173 -6.11 0.67 -10.22
CA ASN A 173 -5.41 -0.56 -9.87
C ASN A 173 -3.94 -0.44 -10.24
N ASP A 174 -3.05 -0.63 -9.30
CA ASP A 174 -1.60 -0.58 -9.50
C ASP A 174 -0.98 -1.96 -9.78
N ASN A 175 -1.69 -3.05 -9.46
CA ASN A 175 -1.28 -4.41 -9.75
C ASN A 175 -1.65 -4.83 -11.18
N ILE A 176 -0.86 -4.41 -12.15
CA ILE A 176 -1.04 -4.72 -13.57
C ILE A 176 -0.17 -5.88 -14.08
N SER A 177 0.49 -6.61 -13.18
CA SER A 177 1.38 -7.71 -13.54
C SER A 177 0.67 -8.92 -14.13
N THR A 178 -0.62 -9.06 -13.83
CA THR A 178 -1.47 -10.15 -14.33
C THR A 178 -2.83 -9.58 -14.72
N ILE A 179 -3.25 -9.89 -15.94
CA ILE A 179 -4.58 -9.51 -16.44
C ILE A 179 -5.46 -10.76 -16.46
N TYR A 180 -6.58 -10.69 -15.74
CA TYR A 180 -7.53 -11.78 -15.70
C TYR A 180 -8.53 -11.70 -16.85
N VAL A 181 -8.80 -12.84 -17.48
CA VAL A 181 -9.78 -12.96 -18.56
C VAL A 181 -11.03 -13.62 -17.99
N THR A 182 -12.19 -13.00 -18.22
CA THR A 182 -13.48 -13.56 -17.82
C THR A 182 -14.39 -13.83 -19.02
N GLU A 183 -15.28 -14.82 -18.87
CA GLU A 183 -16.37 -15.09 -19.81
C GLU A 183 -17.67 -15.17 -19.00
N LYS A 184 -18.63 -14.26 -19.24
CA LYS A 184 -19.89 -14.19 -18.48
C LYS A 184 -19.66 -14.14 -16.96
N ASP A 185 -18.74 -13.28 -16.54
CA ASP A 185 -18.32 -13.06 -15.15
C ASP A 185 -17.65 -14.27 -14.45
N ALA A 186 -17.38 -15.34 -15.18
CA ALA A 186 -16.60 -16.46 -14.68
C ALA A 186 -15.14 -16.37 -15.12
N TYR A 187 -14.24 -16.75 -14.24
CA TYR A 187 -12.80 -16.82 -14.56
C TYR A 187 -12.54 -17.78 -15.72
N TYR A 188 -11.86 -17.29 -16.75
CA TYR A 188 -11.49 -18.08 -17.92
C TYR A 188 -9.98 -18.38 -17.97
N GLY A 189 -9.14 -17.42 -17.58
CA GLY A 189 -7.68 -17.54 -17.60
C GLY A 189 -6.99 -16.24 -17.23
N ALA A 190 -5.66 -16.23 -17.34
CA ALA A 190 -4.84 -15.05 -17.11
C ALA A 190 -3.78 -14.89 -18.20
N ILE A 191 -3.31 -13.68 -18.42
CA ILE A 191 -2.24 -13.32 -19.35
C ILE A 191 -1.28 -12.34 -18.70
#